data_012bc03e23dae759a0048f86b1db3c64
#
_entry.id   012bc03e23dae759a0048f86b1db3c64
#
_cell.length_a   1.000
_cell.length_b   1.000
_cell.length_c   1.000
_cell.angle_alpha   90.00
_cell.angle_beta   90.00
_cell.angle_gamma   90.00
#
_symmetry.space_group_name_H-M   'P 1'
#
loop_
_entity.id
_entity.type
_entity.pdbx_description
1 polymer ?
#
loop_
_entity_poly.entity_id
_entity_poly.type
_entity_poly.pdbx_seq_one_letter_code
_entity_poly.pdbx_strand_id
1 'polypeptide(L)'
;MAKRRSNGEGSFWQLPDRTWVHQITLGRKEDGSLIRKSFKGRTKAICKERKDAWLAEQAVLKEKSEAQTQLAARELAEEVRRGHSLESEAQFEAAFLEWLKLYKSPPTRKPSTYASYIATYNTHFAEFFGEMPLYLITQDVVQNYYQQKQLSGNRRDGKDGGLSPKTIRNHHMILKDFFTYAQGRYKLPCNPTLSTTRPEVVHREMRVLSPDEMQIFIEEVMKETQRIAILTDLFVGYRIGELLALEISDFNPRRQTLTVNKNLLHVSTNALSLDNPNVKILNYNPAKKTHLIIQSTPKTKSSNRETAISDGLCELLIRHIFTMAHSDWPNPNNLLFPSTKGTYLDPKSFEIRLKAVSKRCEIKKVNPHALRHTLATRLVEGNVPLNIVQGILGHASIETTRKYLHGNEEIEREAIGTMTDYLDVERLVTAPQLNGT
;
A
#
# COMPACT_ATOMS: atom_id res chain seq x y z
N MET A 1 13.20 2.16 -57.18
CA MET A 1 13.13 2.44 -55.76
C MET A 1 14.43 2.02 -55.08
N ALA A 2 15.17 2.94 -54.46
CA ALA A 2 16.45 2.63 -53.81
C ALA A 2 16.16 1.87 -52.50
N LYS A 3 16.73 0.68 -52.34
CA LYS A 3 16.63 -0.18 -51.17
C LYS A 3 17.15 0.62 -49.93
N ARG A 4 16.31 0.83 -48.91
CA ARG A 4 16.74 1.40 -47.61
C ARG A 4 17.85 0.53 -47.04
N ARG A 5 19.01 1.12 -46.76
CA ARG A 5 20.16 0.44 -46.15
C ARG A 5 19.82 0.08 -44.70
N SER A 6 20.29 -1.09 -44.24
CA SER A 6 20.12 -1.52 -42.85
C SER A 6 20.95 -0.63 -41.90
N ASN A 7 20.46 -0.41 -40.67
CA ASN A 7 21.18 0.31 -39.64
C ASN A 7 22.51 -0.39 -39.35
N GLY A 8 23.64 0.31 -39.48
CA GLY A 8 24.97 -0.23 -39.17
C GLY A 8 25.91 -0.45 -40.39
N GLU A 9 25.41 -0.42 -41.63
CA GLU A 9 26.25 -0.63 -42.83
C GLU A 9 27.20 0.54 -43.15
N GLY A 10 26.96 1.70 -42.59
CA GLY A 10 27.77 2.90 -42.84
C GLY A 10 27.62 3.48 -44.24
N SER A 11 28.34 4.56 -44.54
CA SER A 11 28.32 5.26 -45.80
C SER A 11 29.69 5.24 -46.47
N PHE A 12 29.72 5.07 -47.79
CA PHE A 12 30.93 5.18 -48.60
C PHE A 12 30.86 6.44 -49.50
N TRP A 13 31.99 7.15 -49.58
CA TRP A 13 32.21 8.20 -50.55
C TRP A 13 33.69 8.24 -50.95
N GLN A 14 34.01 8.93 -52.05
CA GLN A 14 35.36 9.12 -52.53
C GLN A 14 35.80 10.58 -52.40
N LEU A 15 36.98 10.80 -51.89
CA LEU A 15 37.60 12.12 -51.81
C LEU A 15 38.16 12.54 -53.17
N PRO A 16 38.44 13.83 -53.37
CA PRO A 16 39.01 14.35 -54.66
C PRO A 16 40.33 13.68 -55.07
N ASP A 17 41.13 13.21 -54.13
CA ASP A 17 42.36 12.45 -54.31
C ASP A 17 42.16 10.95 -54.68
N ARG A 18 40.93 10.58 -55.00
CA ARG A 18 40.49 9.20 -55.27
C ARG A 18 40.56 8.24 -54.10
N THR A 19 40.80 8.71 -52.87
CA THR A 19 40.73 7.89 -51.64
C THR A 19 39.29 7.57 -51.26
N TRP A 20 38.97 6.31 -51.05
CA TRP A 20 37.65 5.90 -50.51
C TRP A 20 37.58 6.08 -49.00
N VAL A 21 36.40 6.51 -48.51
CA VAL A 21 36.10 6.62 -47.09
C VAL A 21 34.86 5.81 -46.78
N HIS A 22 34.96 4.97 -45.76
CA HIS A 22 33.84 4.28 -45.17
C HIS A 22 33.61 4.82 -43.76
N GLN A 23 32.43 5.35 -43.48
CA GLN A 23 32.09 5.89 -42.15
C GLN A 23 30.93 5.11 -41.52
N ILE A 24 31.12 4.73 -40.27
CA ILE A 24 30.08 4.09 -39.43
C ILE A 24 29.73 5.01 -38.27
N THR A 25 28.49 4.89 -37.78
CA THR A 25 28.02 5.56 -36.57
C THR A 25 28.14 4.58 -35.37
N LEU A 26 28.83 4.99 -34.33
CA LEU A 26 29.06 4.18 -33.11
C LEU A 26 28.03 4.44 -32.03
N GLY A 27 27.38 5.61 -32.03
CA GLY A 27 26.43 6.01 -31.01
C GLY A 27 26.14 7.50 -31.05
N ARG A 28 25.59 8.04 -29.95
CA ARG A 28 25.36 9.48 -29.75
C ARG A 28 26.07 9.93 -28.49
N LYS A 29 26.56 11.16 -28.48
CA LYS A 29 27.05 11.86 -27.31
C LYS A 29 25.87 12.35 -26.45
N GLU A 30 26.14 12.80 -25.22
CA GLU A 30 25.12 13.39 -24.32
C GLU A 30 24.43 14.62 -24.92
N ASP A 31 25.11 15.35 -25.79
CA ASP A 31 24.57 16.51 -26.55
C ASP A 31 23.71 16.10 -27.77
N GLY A 32 23.50 14.80 -27.99
CA GLY A 32 22.72 14.24 -29.10
C GLY A 32 23.50 14.14 -30.44
N SER A 33 24.73 14.63 -30.54
CA SER A 33 25.57 14.51 -31.74
C SER A 33 26.03 13.07 -31.97
N LEU A 34 26.23 12.70 -33.27
CA LEU A 34 26.61 11.35 -33.64
C LEU A 34 28.10 11.11 -33.48
N ILE A 35 28.47 10.04 -32.79
CA ILE A 35 29.84 9.53 -32.73
C ILE A 35 30.08 8.70 -33.98
N ARG A 36 31.03 9.12 -34.81
CA ARG A 36 31.33 8.47 -36.09
C ARG A 36 32.79 8.05 -36.14
N LYS A 37 33.07 6.91 -36.79
CA LYS A 37 34.42 6.44 -37.11
C LYS A 37 34.53 6.28 -38.63
N SER A 38 35.66 6.77 -39.19
CA SER A 38 35.92 6.71 -40.65
C SER A 38 37.15 5.84 -40.94
N PHE A 39 37.06 5.06 -41.99
CA PHE A 39 38.13 4.19 -42.49
C PHE A 39 38.45 4.57 -43.92
N LYS A 40 39.70 4.87 -44.20
CA LYS A 40 40.16 5.33 -45.51
C LYS A 40 40.95 4.21 -46.23
N GLY A 41 40.84 4.15 -47.57
CA GLY A 41 41.57 3.16 -48.37
C GLY A 41 41.51 3.45 -49.86
N ARG A 42 42.40 2.86 -50.65
CA ARG A 42 42.44 3.02 -52.11
C ARG A 42 41.22 2.39 -52.79
N THR A 43 40.60 1.43 -52.15
CA THR A 43 39.39 0.76 -52.66
C THR A 43 38.35 0.61 -51.53
N LYS A 44 37.07 0.39 -51.90
CA LYS A 44 35.98 0.10 -50.93
C LYS A 44 36.27 -1.17 -50.13
N ALA A 45 36.91 -2.16 -50.72
CA ALA A 45 37.29 -3.41 -50.10
C ALA A 45 38.28 -3.19 -48.97
N ILE A 46 39.33 -2.41 -49.15
CA ILE A 46 40.29 -2.05 -48.13
C ILE A 46 39.65 -1.26 -46.99
N CYS A 47 38.72 -0.37 -47.27
CA CYS A 47 37.98 0.34 -46.22
C CYS A 47 37.12 -0.58 -45.36
N LYS A 48 36.49 -1.58 -46.01
CA LYS A 48 35.68 -2.60 -45.30
C LYS A 48 36.57 -3.50 -44.44
N GLU A 49 37.65 -3.98 -44.96
CA GLU A 49 38.65 -4.79 -44.23
C GLU A 49 39.17 -4.06 -42.98
N ARG A 50 39.56 -2.80 -43.14
CA ARG A 50 39.98 -1.97 -41.98
C ARG A 50 38.91 -1.75 -40.96
N LYS A 51 37.64 -1.61 -41.38
CA LYS A 51 36.49 -1.52 -40.46
C LYS A 51 36.32 -2.83 -39.73
N ASP A 52 36.33 -3.95 -40.43
CA ASP A 52 36.07 -5.29 -39.83
C ASP A 52 37.23 -5.67 -38.87
N ALA A 53 38.48 -5.37 -39.20
CA ALA A 53 39.62 -5.52 -38.31
C ALA A 53 39.48 -4.68 -37.05
N TRP A 54 39.09 -3.40 -37.20
CA TRP A 54 38.88 -2.53 -36.04
C TRP A 54 37.70 -2.97 -35.17
N LEU A 55 36.60 -3.47 -35.74
CA LEU A 55 35.48 -4.01 -34.97
C LEU A 55 35.87 -5.27 -34.20
N ALA A 56 36.66 -6.14 -34.81
CA ALA A 56 37.22 -7.32 -34.12
C ALA A 56 38.14 -6.93 -32.95
N GLU A 57 39.00 -5.93 -33.12
CA GLU A 57 39.85 -5.40 -32.06
C GLU A 57 39.02 -4.81 -30.89
N GLN A 58 37.94 -4.03 -31.22
CA GLN A 58 37.06 -3.48 -30.19
C GLN A 58 36.28 -4.58 -29.44
N ALA A 59 35.88 -5.65 -30.14
CA ALA A 59 35.20 -6.77 -29.49
C ALA A 59 36.12 -7.48 -28.50
N VAL A 60 37.39 -7.73 -28.87
CA VAL A 60 38.42 -8.32 -27.96
C VAL A 60 38.69 -7.41 -26.76
N LEU A 61 38.81 -6.10 -26.98
CA LEU A 61 39.04 -5.14 -25.90
C LEU A 61 37.87 -5.11 -24.93
N LYS A 62 36.64 -5.16 -25.45
CA LYS A 62 35.40 -5.19 -24.64
C LYS A 62 35.32 -6.48 -23.80
N GLU A 63 35.59 -7.64 -24.42
CA GLU A 63 35.62 -8.92 -23.74
C GLU A 63 36.70 -8.95 -22.63
N LYS A 64 37.89 -8.43 -22.89
CA LYS A 64 38.96 -8.31 -21.87
C LYS A 64 38.55 -7.39 -20.72
N SER A 65 37.91 -6.25 -21.03
CA SER A 65 37.44 -5.32 -20.00
C SER A 65 36.33 -5.94 -19.13
N GLU A 66 35.39 -6.67 -19.75
CA GLU A 66 34.34 -7.39 -19.04
C GLU A 66 34.92 -8.51 -18.17
N ALA A 67 35.88 -9.28 -18.69
CA ALA A 67 36.59 -10.31 -17.93
C ALA A 67 37.37 -9.74 -16.75
N GLN A 68 38.07 -8.62 -16.92
CA GLN A 68 38.79 -7.93 -15.83
C GLN A 68 37.82 -7.41 -14.77
N THR A 69 36.69 -6.84 -15.17
CA THR A 69 35.66 -6.37 -14.24
C THR A 69 35.07 -7.54 -13.45
N GLN A 70 34.80 -8.68 -14.12
CA GLN A 70 34.30 -9.88 -13.45
C GLN A 70 35.35 -10.48 -12.50
N LEU A 71 36.63 -10.48 -12.85
CA LEU A 71 37.70 -10.98 -11.98
C LEU A 71 37.83 -10.10 -10.74
N ALA A 72 37.89 -8.78 -10.90
CA ALA A 72 37.95 -7.86 -9.77
C ALA A 72 36.72 -7.98 -8.85
N ALA A 73 35.54 -8.18 -9.41
CA ALA A 73 34.33 -8.42 -8.62
C ALA A 73 34.41 -9.75 -7.84
N ARG A 74 34.98 -10.81 -8.43
CA ARG A 74 35.20 -12.10 -7.74
C ARG A 74 36.23 -11.97 -6.62
N GLU A 75 37.36 -11.31 -6.85
CA GLU A 75 38.39 -11.07 -5.85
C GLU A 75 37.88 -10.27 -4.68
N LEU A 76 37.10 -9.21 -4.94
CA LEU A 76 36.41 -8.42 -3.92
C LEU A 76 35.42 -9.26 -3.12
N ALA A 77 34.61 -10.09 -3.81
CA ALA A 77 33.66 -10.98 -3.17
C ALA A 77 34.35 -12.02 -2.27
N GLU A 78 35.51 -12.57 -2.71
CA GLU A 78 36.29 -13.49 -1.90
C GLU A 78 36.97 -12.81 -0.69
N GLU A 79 37.41 -11.58 -0.84
CA GLU A 79 38.03 -10.80 0.26
C GLU A 79 36.90 -10.45 1.29
N VAL A 80 35.78 -10.03 0.85
CA VAL A 80 34.59 -9.81 1.70
C VAL A 80 34.16 -11.10 2.40
N ARG A 81 34.19 -12.24 1.70
CA ARG A 81 33.82 -13.55 2.25
C ARG A 81 34.78 -14.00 3.37
N ARG A 82 36.11 -13.75 3.28
CA ARG A 82 37.06 -14.14 4.31
C ARG A 82 36.82 -13.50 5.67
N GLY A 83 36.09 -12.39 5.71
CA GLY A 83 35.72 -11.70 6.95
C GLY A 83 34.38 -12.11 7.54
N HIS A 84 33.61 -13.00 6.89
CA HIS A 84 32.26 -13.37 7.29
C HIS A 84 32.13 -14.82 7.77
N SER A 85 31.11 -15.07 8.62
CA SER A 85 30.83 -16.43 9.09
C SER A 85 30.17 -17.27 7.99
N LEU A 86 30.39 -18.60 8.02
CA LEU A 86 29.75 -19.55 7.08
C LEU A 86 28.23 -19.44 7.09
N GLU A 87 27.62 -19.12 8.24
CA GLU A 87 26.16 -18.93 8.35
C GLU A 87 25.66 -17.74 7.52
N SER A 88 26.50 -16.71 7.32
CA SER A 88 26.14 -15.52 6.52
C SER A 88 26.16 -15.75 4.99
N GLU A 89 26.68 -16.89 4.54
CA GLU A 89 26.63 -17.31 3.13
C GLU A 89 25.23 -17.77 2.68
N ALA A 90 24.30 -17.92 3.62
CA ALA A 90 22.90 -18.27 3.30
C ALA A 90 22.33 -17.27 2.30
N GLN A 91 21.64 -17.78 1.29
CA GLN A 91 20.93 -16.94 0.31
C GLN A 91 19.73 -16.25 0.97
N PHE A 92 19.46 -15.02 0.53
CA PHE A 92 18.35 -14.23 1.04
C PHE A 92 17.01 -14.97 0.94
N GLU A 93 16.73 -15.62 -0.19
CA GLU A 93 15.49 -16.37 -0.39
C GLU A 93 15.27 -17.41 0.70
N ALA A 94 16.24 -18.32 0.88
CA ALA A 94 16.13 -19.41 1.84
C ALA A 94 15.94 -18.86 3.27
N ALA A 95 16.73 -17.86 3.65
CA ALA A 95 16.67 -17.23 4.95
C ALA A 95 15.37 -16.46 5.19
N PHE A 96 14.88 -15.74 4.17
CA PHE A 96 13.66 -14.95 4.26
C PHE A 96 12.41 -15.83 4.35
N LEU A 97 12.34 -16.89 3.55
CA LEU A 97 11.23 -17.84 3.59
C LEU A 97 11.21 -18.65 4.89
N GLU A 98 12.38 -19.04 5.43
CA GLU A 98 12.50 -19.65 6.76
C GLU A 98 11.94 -18.71 7.84
N TRP A 99 12.38 -17.44 7.86
CA TRP A 99 11.88 -16.44 8.80
C TRP A 99 10.38 -16.23 8.69
N LEU A 100 9.84 -16.12 7.47
CA LEU A 100 8.41 -15.99 7.26
C LEU A 100 7.64 -17.18 7.85
N LYS A 101 8.12 -18.40 7.58
CA LYS A 101 7.48 -19.63 8.05
C LYS A 101 7.51 -19.76 9.56
N LEU A 102 8.66 -19.47 10.19
CA LEU A 102 8.82 -19.69 11.64
C LEU A 102 8.24 -18.56 12.49
N TYR A 103 8.33 -17.31 12.05
CA TYR A 103 8.03 -16.17 12.91
C TYR A 103 6.87 -15.28 12.44
N LYS A 104 6.44 -15.42 11.19
CA LYS A 104 5.39 -14.57 10.62
C LYS A 104 4.18 -15.32 10.13
N SER A 105 4.20 -16.66 10.11
CA SER A 105 3.03 -17.46 9.76
C SER A 105 1.93 -17.38 10.81
N PRO A 106 0.67 -17.61 10.44
CA PRO A 106 -0.42 -17.80 11.41
C PRO A 106 -0.14 -18.96 12.37
N PRO A 107 -0.52 -18.88 13.66
CA PRO A 107 -1.32 -17.83 14.29
C PRO A 107 -0.51 -16.62 14.78
N THR A 108 0.83 -16.61 14.67
CA THR A 108 1.72 -15.55 15.16
C THR A 108 1.37 -14.20 14.55
N ARG A 109 1.07 -14.17 13.25
CA ARG A 109 0.58 -12.99 12.53
C ARG A 109 -0.77 -13.29 11.87
N LYS A 110 -1.51 -12.21 11.57
CA LYS A 110 -2.77 -12.33 10.83
C LYS A 110 -2.51 -12.91 9.43
N PRO A 111 -3.39 -13.79 8.92
CA PRO A 111 -3.26 -14.36 7.58
C PRO A 111 -3.04 -13.31 6.47
N SER A 112 -3.74 -12.17 6.55
CA SER A 112 -3.59 -11.07 5.60
C SER A 112 -2.19 -10.41 5.63
N THR A 113 -1.57 -10.30 6.80
CA THR A 113 -0.20 -9.77 6.94
C THR A 113 0.82 -10.73 6.36
N TYR A 114 0.68 -12.02 6.67
CA TYR A 114 1.53 -13.07 6.09
C TYR A 114 1.43 -13.12 4.57
N ALA A 115 0.21 -13.10 4.03
CA ALA A 115 -0.03 -13.02 2.60
C ALA A 115 0.61 -11.78 1.94
N SER A 116 0.55 -10.63 2.63
CA SER A 116 1.19 -9.40 2.15
C SER A 116 2.71 -9.52 2.09
N TYR A 117 3.34 -10.17 3.07
CA TYR A 117 4.79 -10.39 3.08
C TYR A 117 5.23 -11.32 1.95
N ILE A 118 4.55 -12.46 1.77
CA ILE A 118 4.80 -13.38 0.65
C ILE A 118 4.63 -12.65 -0.70
N ALA A 119 3.55 -11.89 -0.84
CA ALA A 119 3.29 -11.17 -2.09
C ALA A 119 4.36 -10.08 -2.36
N THR A 120 4.87 -9.42 -1.31
CA THR A 120 5.95 -8.44 -1.44
C THR A 120 7.27 -9.13 -1.81
N TYR A 121 7.56 -10.27 -1.21
CA TYR A 121 8.70 -11.10 -1.58
C TYR A 121 8.65 -11.50 -3.05
N ASN A 122 7.59 -12.18 -3.48
CA ASN A 122 7.45 -12.69 -4.84
C ASN A 122 7.46 -11.58 -5.92
N THR A 123 6.92 -10.39 -5.60
CA THR A 123 6.79 -9.30 -6.59
C THR A 123 8.04 -8.42 -6.64
N HIS A 124 8.78 -8.29 -5.52
CA HIS A 124 9.80 -7.25 -5.41
C HIS A 124 11.13 -7.71 -4.86
N PHE A 125 11.15 -8.64 -3.87
CA PHE A 125 12.41 -9.02 -3.21
C PHE A 125 13.11 -10.17 -3.92
N ALA A 126 12.36 -11.15 -4.42
CA ALA A 126 12.91 -12.33 -5.09
C ALA A 126 13.81 -11.94 -6.28
N GLU A 127 13.33 -11.03 -7.12
CA GLU A 127 14.07 -10.53 -8.30
C GLU A 127 15.37 -9.80 -7.93
N PHE A 128 15.39 -9.04 -6.83
CA PHE A 128 16.50 -8.17 -6.49
C PHE A 128 17.50 -8.84 -5.50
N PHE A 129 17.00 -9.54 -4.49
CA PHE A 129 17.79 -10.11 -3.41
C PHE A 129 17.87 -11.64 -3.46
N GLY A 130 16.96 -12.35 -4.15
CA GLY A 130 16.67 -13.77 -3.98
C GLY A 130 17.91 -14.66 -3.85
N GLU A 131 18.78 -14.67 -4.84
CA GLU A 131 19.99 -15.50 -4.90
C GLU A 131 21.20 -14.87 -4.18
N MET A 132 21.05 -13.64 -3.67
CA MET A 132 22.16 -12.92 -3.06
C MET A 132 22.49 -13.48 -1.68
N PRO A 133 23.75 -13.83 -1.38
CA PRO A 133 24.19 -14.17 -0.04
C PRO A 133 23.99 -13.01 0.93
N LEU A 134 23.56 -13.32 2.17
CA LEU A 134 23.20 -12.29 3.15
C LEU A 134 24.36 -11.32 3.45
N TYR A 135 25.60 -11.80 3.46
CA TYR A 135 26.77 -10.97 3.73
C TYR A 135 27.04 -9.92 2.64
N LEU A 136 26.57 -10.12 1.41
CA LEU A 136 26.68 -9.16 0.32
C LEU A 136 25.59 -8.07 0.35
N ILE A 137 24.54 -8.27 1.16
CA ILE A 137 23.46 -7.27 1.27
C ILE A 137 23.90 -6.18 2.25
N THR A 138 24.66 -5.23 1.73
CA THR A 138 25.13 -4.06 2.48
C THR A 138 24.05 -2.96 2.52
N GLN A 139 24.33 -1.90 3.29
CA GLN A 139 23.50 -0.69 3.31
C GLN A 139 23.30 -0.11 1.90
N ASP A 140 24.35 -0.07 1.10
CA ASP A 140 24.32 0.51 -0.26
C ASP A 140 23.46 -0.33 -1.21
N VAL A 141 23.50 -1.67 -1.07
CA VAL A 141 22.65 -2.58 -1.82
C VAL A 141 21.16 -2.32 -1.50
N VAL A 142 20.84 -2.16 -0.21
CA VAL A 142 19.47 -1.85 0.22
C VAL A 142 19.05 -0.45 -0.25
N GLN A 143 19.95 0.54 -0.20
CA GLN A 143 19.68 1.90 -0.68
C GLN A 143 19.45 1.91 -2.19
N ASN A 144 20.24 1.19 -2.97
CA ASN A 144 20.07 1.03 -4.41
C ASN A 144 18.71 0.38 -4.75
N TYR A 145 18.29 -0.65 -3.98
CA TYR A 145 16.96 -1.23 -4.12
C TYR A 145 15.86 -0.18 -3.99
N TYR A 146 15.92 0.71 -2.99
CA TYR A 146 14.90 1.77 -2.83
C TYR A 146 14.90 2.73 -4.00
N GLN A 147 16.08 3.15 -4.48
CA GLN A 147 16.21 4.05 -5.64
C GLN A 147 15.65 3.41 -6.91
N GLN A 148 16.01 2.16 -7.20
CA GLN A 148 15.45 1.45 -8.36
C GLN A 148 13.94 1.34 -8.29
N LYS A 149 13.36 0.96 -7.13
CA LYS A 149 11.91 0.84 -6.98
C LYS A 149 11.19 2.18 -6.98
N GLN A 150 11.88 3.31 -6.77
CA GLN A 150 11.32 4.66 -7.00
C GLN A 150 11.26 5.02 -8.47
N LEU A 151 12.21 4.59 -9.27
CA LEU A 151 12.28 4.91 -10.70
C LEU A 151 11.43 3.95 -11.53
N SER A 152 11.58 2.66 -11.29
CA SER A 152 10.84 1.60 -11.98
C SER A 152 10.46 0.50 -10.99
N GLY A 153 9.19 0.45 -10.64
CA GLY A 153 8.64 -0.57 -9.76
C GLY A 153 7.74 -1.52 -10.53
N ASN A 154 7.79 -2.81 -10.23
CA ASN A 154 6.81 -3.75 -10.72
C ASN A 154 5.48 -3.50 -10.00
N ARG A 155 4.66 -2.59 -10.53
CA ARG A 155 3.43 -2.11 -9.87
C ARG A 155 2.30 -3.12 -10.02
N ARG A 156 1.60 -3.43 -8.92
CA ARG A 156 0.43 -4.32 -8.93
C ARG A 156 -0.76 -3.78 -9.72
N ASP A 157 -0.83 -2.47 -9.96
CA ASP A 157 -1.89 -1.84 -10.76
C ASP A 157 -1.60 -1.86 -12.28
N GLY A 158 -0.48 -2.47 -12.69
CA GLY A 158 -0.07 -2.60 -14.10
C GLY A 158 0.33 -1.30 -14.78
N LYS A 159 0.48 -0.21 -14.02
CA LYS A 159 0.91 1.09 -14.56
C LYS A 159 2.42 1.21 -14.57
N ASP A 160 2.94 1.91 -15.56
CA ASP A 160 4.34 2.27 -15.63
C ASP A 160 4.76 3.19 -14.47
N GLY A 161 6.05 3.20 -14.16
CA GLY A 161 6.67 4.07 -13.15
C GLY A 161 7.01 3.39 -11.84
N GLY A 162 7.55 4.17 -10.92
CA GLY A 162 8.05 3.69 -9.64
C GLY A 162 6.97 3.43 -8.59
N LEU A 163 7.39 2.77 -7.51
CA LEU A 163 6.54 2.55 -6.34
C LEU A 163 6.39 3.84 -5.53
N SER A 164 5.24 3.97 -4.86
CA SER A 164 5.02 5.12 -3.97
C SER A 164 5.99 5.11 -2.79
N PRO A 165 6.37 6.29 -2.25
CA PRO A 165 7.17 6.40 -1.03
C PRO A 165 6.64 5.56 0.12
N LYS A 166 5.32 5.52 0.30
CA LYS A 166 4.66 4.70 1.32
C LYS A 166 4.90 3.20 1.10
N THR A 167 4.88 2.73 -0.16
CA THR A 167 5.13 1.32 -0.48
C THR A 167 6.57 0.95 -0.16
N ILE A 168 7.54 1.80 -0.52
CA ILE A 168 8.96 1.58 -0.23
C ILE A 168 9.22 1.59 1.29
N ARG A 169 8.56 2.47 2.04
CA ARG A 169 8.64 2.44 3.52
C ARG A 169 8.08 1.15 4.11
N ASN A 170 7.04 0.58 3.52
CA ASN A 170 6.54 -0.74 3.93
C ASN A 170 7.57 -1.84 3.62
N HIS A 171 8.23 -1.79 2.45
CA HIS A 171 9.34 -2.72 2.13
C HIS A 171 10.48 -2.56 3.13
N HIS A 172 10.88 -1.34 3.46
CA HIS A 172 11.88 -1.08 4.49
C HIS A 172 11.50 -1.72 5.83
N MET A 173 10.25 -1.59 6.27
CA MET A 173 9.80 -2.18 7.54
C MET A 173 9.90 -3.71 7.54
N ILE A 174 9.59 -4.36 6.42
CA ILE A 174 9.71 -5.82 6.27
C ILE A 174 11.18 -6.22 6.28
N LEU A 175 12.03 -5.55 5.49
CA LEU A 175 13.48 -5.82 5.44
C LEU A 175 14.14 -5.56 6.79
N LYS A 176 13.79 -4.48 7.49
CA LYS A 176 14.31 -4.16 8.82
C LYS A 176 13.99 -5.27 9.83
N ASP A 177 12.76 -5.74 9.84
CA ASP A 177 12.30 -6.81 10.73
C ASP A 177 13.01 -8.14 10.41
N PHE A 178 13.15 -8.46 9.12
CA PHE A 178 13.92 -9.62 8.67
C PHE A 178 15.40 -9.54 9.05
N PHE A 179 16.08 -8.42 8.73
CA PHE A 179 17.52 -8.28 9.02
C PHE A 179 17.82 -8.17 10.52
N THR A 180 16.86 -7.74 11.34
CA THR A 180 16.98 -7.84 12.80
C THR A 180 17.05 -9.31 13.27
N TYR A 181 16.23 -10.17 12.68
CA TYR A 181 16.31 -11.61 12.89
C TYR A 181 17.61 -12.19 12.31
N ALA A 182 17.92 -11.85 11.06
CA ALA A 182 19.06 -12.40 10.33
C ALA A 182 20.39 -12.04 10.99
N GLN A 183 20.53 -10.87 11.60
CA GLN A 183 21.73 -10.45 12.34
C GLN A 183 22.05 -11.44 13.47
N GLY A 184 21.08 -11.86 14.24
CA GLY A 184 21.31 -12.87 15.30
C GLY A 184 21.50 -14.29 14.76
N ARG A 185 20.65 -14.70 13.81
CA ARG A 185 20.60 -16.08 13.30
C ARG A 185 21.78 -16.42 12.38
N TYR A 186 22.17 -15.48 11.54
CA TYR A 186 23.23 -15.67 10.52
C TYR A 186 24.50 -14.89 10.84
N LYS A 187 24.62 -14.37 12.05
CA LYS A 187 25.82 -13.65 12.55
C LYS A 187 26.28 -12.51 11.65
N LEU A 188 25.31 -11.76 11.09
CA LEU A 188 25.64 -10.57 10.31
C LEU A 188 26.22 -9.48 11.23
N PRO A 189 27.24 -8.72 10.78
CA PRO A 189 27.89 -7.69 11.60
C PRO A 189 26.93 -6.56 12.00
N CYS A 190 25.99 -6.23 11.12
CA CYS A 190 24.97 -5.21 11.39
C CYS A 190 23.71 -5.47 10.56
N ASN A 191 22.63 -4.78 10.92
CA ASN A 191 21.42 -4.76 10.10
C ASN A 191 21.57 -3.67 9.01
N PRO A 192 21.62 -4.04 7.70
CA PRO A 192 21.94 -3.11 6.62
C PRO A 192 20.86 -2.05 6.38
N THR A 193 19.69 -2.19 7.01
CA THR A 193 18.59 -1.25 6.82
C THR A 193 18.63 -0.04 7.77
N LEU A 194 19.45 -0.08 8.84
CA LEU A 194 19.37 0.92 9.92
C LEU A 194 19.82 2.31 9.47
N SER A 195 20.84 2.38 8.62
CA SER A 195 21.41 3.67 8.15
C SER A 195 20.91 4.08 6.76
N THR A 196 19.91 3.36 6.19
CA THR A 196 19.35 3.72 4.89
C THR A 196 18.43 4.93 4.97
N THR A 197 18.46 5.76 3.92
CA THR A 197 17.55 6.90 3.76
C THR A 197 16.23 6.43 3.17
N ARG A 198 15.15 6.68 3.88
CA ARG A 198 13.79 6.34 3.44
C ARG A 198 13.16 7.48 2.66
N PRO A 199 12.40 7.20 1.59
CA PRO A 199 11.68 8.25 0.90
C PRO A 199 10.69 8.95 1.83
N GLU A 200 10.57 10.26 1.69
CA GLU A 200 9.60 11.04 2.43
C GLU A 200 8.19 10.75 1.94
N VAL A 201 7.26 10.58 2.89
CA VAL A 201 5.84 10.36 2.61
C VAL A 201 5.11 11.65 2.81
N VAL A 202 4.69 12.27 1.72
CA VAL A 202 3.76 13.40 1.78
C VAL A 202 2.41 12.89 2.27
N HIS A 203 1.99 13.34 3.43
CA HIS A 203 0.66 13.04 3.98
C HIS A 203 -0.38 13.80 3.16
N ARG A 204 -1.23 13.05 2.47
CA ARG A 204 -2.41 13.64 1.82
C ARG A 204 -3.53 13.71 2.83
N GLU A 205 -4.23 14.82 2.83
CA GLU A 205 -5.46 14.96 3.60
C GLU A 205 -6.45 13.85 3.25
N MET A 206 -7.10 13.34 4.29
CA MET A 206 -8.12 12.32 4.11
C MET A 206 -9.38 12.96 3.55
N ARG A 207 -10.05 12.25 2.65
CA ARG A 207 -11.29 12.74 2.05
C ARG A 207 -12.42 12.73 3.10
N VAL A 208 -13.02 13.90 3.30
CA VAL A 208 -14.22 14.13 4.11
C VAL A 208 -15.28 14.73 3.18
N LEU A 209 -16.52 14.25 3.26
CA LEU A 209 -17.62 14.81 2.50
C LEU A 209 -18.14 16.06 3.22
N SER A 210 -18.42 17.13 2.45
CA SER A 210 -19.13 18.29 3.00
C SER A 210 -20.58 17.94 3.35
N PRO A 211 -21.29 18.76 4.15
CA PRO A 211 -22.72 18.53 4.40
C PRO A 211 -23.55 18.42 3.12
N ASP A 212 -23.32 19.30 2.15
CA ASP A 212 -24.03 19.29 0.86
C ASP A 212 -23.72 18.04 0.04
N GLU A 213 -22.43 17.64 0.00
CA GLU A 213 -22.02 16.40 -0.64
C GLU A 213 -22.65 15.16 0.03
N MET A 214 -22.79 15.16 1.36
CA MET A 214 -23.45 14.07 2.08
C MET A 214 -24.93 13.97 1.70
N GLN A 215 -25.63 15.09 1.58
CA GLN A 215 -27.04 15.09 1.18
C GLN A 215 -27.21 14.54 -0.23
N ILE A 216 -26.46 15.05 -1.21
CA ILE A 216 -26.47 14.55 -2.60
C ILE A 216 -26.11 13.05 -2.65
N PHE A 217 -25.14 12.63 -1.85
CA PHE A 217 -24.72 11.24 -1.78
C PHE A 217 -25.82 10.33 -1.22
N ILE A 218 -26.51 10.75 -0.15
CA ILE A 218 -27.60 9.99 0.48
C ILE A 218 -28.76 9.84 -0.50
N GLU A 219 -29.18 10.89 -1.20
CA GLU A 219 -30.24 10.86 -2.20
C GLU A 219 -29.97 9.83 -3.31
N GLU A 220 -28.70 9.78 -3.77
CA GLU A 220 -28.30 8.80 -4.79
C GLU A 220 -28.17 7.38 -4.23
N VAL A 221 -27.69 7.24 -2.98
CA VAL A 221 -27.64 5.95 -2.27
C VAL A 221 -29.02 5.33 -2.11
N MET A 222 -30.05 6.12 -1.88
CA MET A 222 -31.43 5.62 -1.72
C MET A 222 -31.93 4.83 -2.94
N LYS A 223 -31.34 5.02 -4.12
CA LYS A 223 -31.67 4.27 -5.35
C LYS A 223 -30.99 2.89 -5.40
N GLU A 224 -30.04 2.60 -4.49
CA GLU A 224 -29.25 1.37 -4.48
C GLU A 224 -29.95 0.23 -3.75
N THR A 225 -29.77 -0.99 -4.24
CA THR A 225 -30.24 -2.21 -3.55
C THR A 225 -29.60 -2.37 -2.16
N GLN A 226 -28.34 -1.94 -2.03
CA GLN A 226 -27.57 -2.03 -0.78
C GLN A 226 -27.58 -0.73 0.03
N ARG A 227 -28.58 0.13 -0.18
CA ARG A 227 -28.68 1.45 0.45
C ARG A 227 -28.53 1.41 1.97
N ILE A 228 -29.15 0.42 2.63
CA ILE A 228 -29.12 0.36 4.10
C ILE A 228 -27.71 0.03 4.60
N ALA A 229 -26.95 -0.85 3.94
CA ALA A 229 -25.58 -1.12 4.28
C ALA A 229 -24.69 0.14 4.11
N ILE A 230 -24.88 0.90 3.02
CA ILE A 230 -24.11 2.13 2.75
C ILE A 230 -24.44 3.22 3.78
N LEU A 231 -25.73 3.40 4.10
CA LEU A 231 -26.17 4.37 5.13
C LEU A 231 -25.64 3.97 6.51
N THR A 232 -25.67 2.67 6.85
CA THR A 232 -25.11 2.19 8.10
C THR A 232 -23.61 2.49 8.17
N ASP A 233 -22.85 2.27 7.08
CA ASP A 233 -21.42 2.63 7.01
C ASP A 233 -21.18 4.13 7.26
N LEU A 234 -22.02 4.98 6.67
CA LEU A 234 -21.94 6.44 6.85
C LEU A 234 -22.24 6.86 8.30
N PHE A 235 -23.23 6.25 8.95
CA PHE A 235 -23.70 6.67 10.28
C PHE A 235 -22.98 6.02 11.46
N VAL A 236 -22.34 4.85 11.29
CA VAL A 236 -21.58 4.17 12.36
C VAL A 236 -20.10 4.06 12.07
N GLY A 237 -19.67 4.24 10.83
CA GLY A 237 -18.27 4.27 10.43
C GLY A 237 -17.51 2.98 10.73
N TYR A 238 -18.10 1.82 10.57
CA TYR A 238 -17.44 0.54 10.77
C TYR A 238 -16.36 0.30 9.71
N ARG A 239 -15.40 -0.59 10.00
CA ARG A 239 -14.54 -1.08 8.92
C ARG A 239 -15.39 -1.94 7.99
N ILE A 240 -15.15 -1.86 6.68
CA ILE A 240 -15.97 -2.57 5.69
C ILE A 240 -16.15 -4.06 6.02
N GLY A 241 -15.10 -4.73 6.50
CA GLY A 241 -15.20 -6.13 6.89
C GLY A 241 -16.03 -6.36 8.15
N GLU A 242 -16.06 -5.41 9.08
CA GLU A 242 -16.91 -5.44 10.28
C GLU A 242 -18.39 -5.25 9.87
N LEU A 243 -18.67 -4.24 9.03
CA LEU A 243 -20.02 -3.96 8.52
C LEU A 243 -20.62 -5.16 7.79
N LEU A 244 -19.88 -5.73 6.84
CA LEU A 244 -20.39 -6.80 5.98
C LEU A 244 -20.42 -8.19 6.66
N ALA A 245 -19.89 -8.28 7.88
CA ALA A 245 -19.98 -9.47 8.70
C ALA A 245 -21.17 -9.45 9.67
N LEU A 246 -21.92 -8.36 9.76
CA LEU A 246 -23.05 -8.25 10.69
C LEU A 246 -24.17 -9.22 10.34
N GLU A 247 -24.67 -9.89 11.37
CA GLU A 247 -25.84 -10.74 11.33
C GLU A 247 -27.04 -10.01 12.00
N ILE A 248 -28.24 -10.46 11.74
CA ILE A 248 -29.46 -9.88 12.36
C ILE A 248 -29.37 -9.97 13.89
N SER A 249 -28.75 -11.03 14.44
CA SER A 249 -28.52 -11.21 15.88
C SER A 249 -27.55 -10.19 16.49
N ASP A 250 -26.74 -9.51 15.70
CA ASP A 250 -25.83 -8.46 16.16
C ASP A 250 -26.55 -7.11 16.34
N PHE A 251 -27.81 -7.00 15.91
CA PHE A 251 -28.67 -5.82 16.09
C PHE A 251 -29.65 -6.04 17.24
N ASN A 252 -29.63 -5.12 18.20
CA ASN A 252 -30.57 -5.09 19.31
C ASN A 252 -31.49 -3.87 19.20
N PRO A 253 -32.73 -4.01 18.69
CA PRO A 253 -33.63 -2.88 18.50
C PRO A 253 -34.12 -2.25 19.82
N ARG A 254 -34.19 -3.01 20.94
CA ARG A 254 -34.61 -2.48 22.24
C ARG A 254 -33.55 -1.58 22.88
N ARG A 255 -32.29 -1.96 22.72
CA ARG A 255 -31.14 -1.17 23.23
C ARG A 255 -30.61 -0.18 22.19
N GLN A 256 -31.12 -0.26 20.98
CA GLN A 256 -30.63 0.52 19.83
C GLN A 256 -29.13 0.40 19.67
N THR A 257 -28.66 -0.84 19.58
CA THR A 257 -27.21 -1.12 19.48
C THR A 257 -26.88 -2.10 18.38
N LEU A 258 -25.67 -1.95 17.82
CA LEU A 258 -25.03 -2.89 16.92
C LEU A 258 -23.75 -3.45 17.58
N THR A 259 -23.59 -4.76 17.56
CA THR A 259 -22.43 -5.47 18.14
C THR A 259 -21.46 -5.88 17.04
N VAL A 260 -20.21 -5.43 17.14
CA VAL A 260 -19.12 -5.84 16.24
C VAL A 260 -18.27 -6.87 16.95
N ASN A 261 -18.26 -8.10 16.45
CA ASN A 261 -17.49 -9.24 17.01
C ASN A 261 -16.84 -10.10 15.91
N LYS A 262 -17.06 -9.77 14.65
CA LYS A 262 -16.62 -10.51 13.45
C LYS A 262 -16.01 -9.58 12.42
N ASN A 263 -15.21 -10.12 11.51
CA ASN A 263 -14.65 -9.41 10.39
C ASN A 263 -14.59 -10.30 9.15
N LEU A 264 -15.14 -9.82 8.05
CA LEU A 264 -15.13 -10.46 6.74
C LEU A 264 -13.90 -10.02 5.96
N LEU A 265 -13.11 -10.95 5.42
CA LEU A 265 -11.90 -10.60 4.67
C LEU A 265 -11.55 -11.64 3.59
N HIS A 266 -10.79 -11.22 2.59
CA HIS A 266 -10.18 -12.11 1.62
C HIS A 266 -8.79 -12.52 2.11
N VAL A 267 -8.50 -13.83 2.02
CA VAL A 267 -7.20 -14.40 2.39
C VAL A 267 -6.70 -15.27 1.24
N SER A 268 -5.43 -15.13 0.90
CA SER A 268 -4.75 -16.03 -0.04
C SER A 268 -4.75 -17.46 0.48
N THR A 269 -4.91 -18.43 -0.40
CA THR A 269 -4.86 -19.87 -0.07
C THR A 269 -3.58 -20.22 0.71
N ASN A 270 -2.44 -19.66 0.32
CA ASN A 270 -1.14 -19.92 0.96
C ASN A 270 -1.01 -19.32 2.37
N ALA A 271 -1.92 -18.43 2.76
CA ALA A 271 -1.93 -17.77 4.07
C ALA A 271 -3.06 -18.27 4.98
N LEU A 272 -3.86 -19.20 4.49
CA LEU A 272 -4.97 -19.76 5.23
C LEU A 272 -4.46 -20.85 6.19
N SER A 273 -4.69 -20.66 7.49
CA SER A 273 -4.52 -21.73 8.49
C SER A 273 -5.87 -22.42 8.66
N LEU A 274 -5.96 -23.67 8.24
CA LEU A 274 -7.17 -24.48 8.34
C LEU A 274 -7.50 -24.88 9.81
N ASP A 275 -6.51 -24.85 10.68
CA ASP A 275 -6.63 -25.27 12.08
C ASP A 275 -7.01 -24.11 13.03
N ASN A 276 -7.36 -22.94 12.51
CA ASN A 276 -7.74 -21.81 13.34
C ASN A 276 -9.25 -21.84 13.64
N PRO A 277 -9.69 -22.15 14.90
CA PRO A 277 -11.11 -22.25 15.25
C PRO A 277 -11.87 -20.93 15.11
N ASN A 278 -11.16 -19.80 15.04
CA ASN A 278 -11.75 -18.47 14.88
C ASN A 278 -11.93 -18.07 13.42
N VAL A 279 -11.66 -18.97 12.47
CA VAL A 279 -11.76 -18.69 11.03
C VAL A 279 -12.78 -19.63 10.39
N LYS A 280 -13.85 -19.09 9.83
CA LYS A 280 -14.83 -19.81 9.03
C LYS A 280 -14.60 -19.48 7.54
N ILE A 281 -14.34 -20.49 6.74
CA ILE A 281 -14.23 -20.35 5.28
C ILE A 281 -15.64 -20.29 4.70
N LEU A 282 -15.92 -19.28 3.89
CA LEU A 282 -17.23 -19.06 3.27
C LEU A 282 -17.23 -19.46 1.80
N ASN A 283 -16.21 -19.02 1.06
CA ASN A 283 -16.13 -19.23 -0.38
C ASN A 283 -14.69 -19.21 -0.86
N TYR A 284 -14.41 -19.92 -1.95
CA TYR A 284 -13.14 -19.93 -2.65
C TYR A 284 -13.25 -19.32 -4.03
N ASN A 285 -12.35 -18.40 -4.37
CA ASN A 285 -12.23 -17.83 -5.71
C ASN A 285 -11.02 -18.45 -6.42
N PRO A 286 -11.22 -19.39 -7.37
CA PRO A 286 -10.13 -20.10 -8.04
C PRO A 286 -9.29 -19.17 -8.93
N ALA A 287 -9.90 -18.17 -9.55
CA ALA A 287 -9.19 -17.23 -10.42
C ALA A 287 -8.18 -16.35 -9.66
N LYS A 288 -8.48 -16.03 -8.41
CA LYS A 288 -7.62 -15.19 -7.55
C LYS A 288 -6.84 -16.01 -6.52
N LYS A 289 -7.08 -17.32 -6.42
CA LYS A 289 -6.52 -18.19 -5.37
C LYS A 289 -6.73 -17.61 -3.98
N THR A 290 -7.94 -17.10 -3.69
CA THR A 290 -8.30 -16.47 -2.42
C THR A 290 -9.56 -17.10 -1.84
N HIS A 291 -9.63 -17.15 -0.51
CA HIS A 291 -10.82 -17.51 0.24
C HIS A 291 -11.47 -16.26 0.83
N LEU A 292 -12.79 -16.19 0.76
CA LEU A 292 -13.56 -15.28 1.58
C LEU A 292 -13.78 -15.97 2.93
N ILE A 293 -13.37 -15.34 4.00
CA ILE A 293 -13.47 -15.89 5.35
C ILE A 293 -14.13 -14.91 6.30
N ILE A 294 -14.81 -15.44 7.31
CA ILE A 294 -15.13 -14.70 8.52
C ILE A 294 -14.11 -15.08 9.59
N GLN A 295 -13.54 -14.06 10.19
CA GLN A 295 -12.73 -14.19 11.38
C GLN A 295 -13.46 -13.61 12.57
N SER A 296 -13.82 -14.46 13.54
CA SER A 296 -14.23 -14.04 14.87
C SER A 296 -13.00 -13.51 15.58
N THR A 297 -13.02 -12.25 15.97
CA THR A 297 -11.84 -11.60 16.56
C THR A 297 -11.96 -11.52 18.06
N PRO A 298 -11.23 -12.33 18.78
CA PRO A 298 -10.91 -12.05 20.18
C PRO A 298 -9.49 -11.50 20.35
N LYS A 299 -8.95 -10.65 19.48
CA LYS A 299 -7.51 -10.27 19.58
C LYS A 299 -7.24 -9.01 20.39
N THR A 300 -8.22 -8.15 20.63
CA THR A 300 -8.12 -6.99 21.53
C THR A 300 -9.50 -6.71 22.11
N LYS A 301 -9.56 -6.26 23.37
CA LYS A 301 -10.82 -5.78 24.00
C LYS A 301 -11.52 -4.70 23.17
N SER A 302 -10.78 -3.93 22.36
CA SER A 302 -11.30 -2.89 21.46
C SER A 302 -11.89 -3.40 20.13
N SER A 303 -11.73 -4.70 19.81
CA SER A 303 -12.29 -5.29 18.58
C SER A 303 -13.73 -5.75 18.77
N ASN A 304 -14.12 -6.16 19.99
CA ASN A 304 -15.51 -6.43 20.32
C ASN A 304 -16.08 -5.19 20.98
N ARG A 305 -17.04 -4.58 20.31
CA ARG A 305 -17.72 -3.38 20.81
C ARG A 305 -19.19 -3.38 20.47
N GLU A 306 -19.96 -2.81 21.35
CA GLU A 306 -21.34 -2.47 21.13
C GLU A 306 -21.44 -0.96 20.88
N THR A 307 -22.04 -0.58 19.79
CA THR A 307 -22.18 0.82 19.37
C THR A 307 -23.64 1.21 19.41
N ALA A 308 -23.98 2.26 20.16
CA ALA A 308 -25.30 2.83 20.14
C ALA A 308 -25.57 3.50 18.78
N ILE A 309 -26.81 3.39 18.30
CA ILE A 309 -27.26 3.98 17.05
C ILE A 309 -28.45 4.92 17.30
N SER A 310 -28.64 5.86 16.40
CA SER A 310 -29.77 6.81 16.48
C SER A 310 -31.12 6.13 16.21
N ASP A 311 -32.19 6.73 16.70
CA ASP A 311 -33.58 6.28 16.46
C ASP A 311 -33.86 6.09 14.98
N GLY A 312 -33.46 7.04 14.14
CA GLY A 312 -33.65 6.97 12.70
C GLY A 312 -32.94 5.80 12.03
N LEU A 313 -31.69 5.50 12.43
CA LEU A 313 -30.97 4.33 11.91
C LEU A 313 -31.59 3.04 12.43
N CYS A 314 -32.02 3.01 13.70
CA CYS A 314 -32.68 1.87 14.28
C CYS A 314 -33.99 1.53 13.51
N GLU A 315 -34.83 2.53 13.22
CA GLU A 315 -36.02 2.35 12.43
C GLU A 315 -35.76 1.87 11.00
N LEU A 316 -34.73 2.43 10.34
CA LEU A 316 -34.28 1.97 9.02
C LEU A 316 -33.90 0.50 9.02
N LEU A 317 -33.15 0.05 10.05
CA LEU A 317 -32.74 -1.35 10.18
C LEU A 317 -33.95 -2.27 10.47
N ILE A 318 -34.89 -1.87 11.33
CA ILE A 318 -36.13 -2.62 11.60
C ILE A 318 -36.90 -2.82 10.30
N ARG A 319 -37.15 -1.73 9.56
CA ARG A 319 -37.86 -1.78 8.27
C ARG A 319 -37.12 -2.64 7.24
N HIS A 320 -35.80 -2.57 7.22
CA HIS A 320 -34.98 -3.40 6.33
C HIS A 320 -35.13 -4.90 6.64
N ILE A 321 -35.00 -5.28 7.90
CA ILE A 321 -35.19 -6.67 8.36
C ILE A 321 -36.62 -7.16 8.06
N PHE A 322 -37.64 -6.32 8.34
CA PHE A 322 -39.02 -6.63 8.05
C PHE A 322 -39.23 -6.86 6.54
N THR A 323 -38.71 -5.98 5.69
CA THR A 323 -38.82 -6.11 4.22
C THR A 323 -38.14 -7.40 3.73
N MET A 324 -36.97 -7.75 4.25
CA MET A 324 -36.30 -9.00 3.91
C MET A 324 -37.10 -10.23 4.33
N ALA A 325 -37.69 -10.20 5.53
CA ALA A 325 -38.44 -11.34 6.07
C ALA A 325 -39.78 -11.58 5.31
N HIS A 326 -40.33 -10.54 4.64
CA HIS A 326 -41.58 -10.60 3.86
C HIS A 326 -41.34 -10.59 2.34
N SER A 327 -40.13 -10.83 1.90
CA SER A 327 -39.76 -10.94 0.50
C SER A 327 -39.12 -12.30 0.21
N ASP A 328 -39.03 -12.68 -1.07
CA ASP A 328 -38.30 -13.88 -1.52
C ASP A 328 -36.79 -13.70 -1.49
N TRP A 329 -36.29 -12.69 -0.75
CA TRP A 329 -34.85 -12.44 -0.66
C TRP A 329 -34.17 -13.52 0.21
N PRO A 330 -33.33 -14.38 -0.38
CA PRO A 330 -32.71 -15.46 0.36
C PRO A 330 -31.73 -14.91 1.41
N ASN A 331 -31.80 -15.44 2.64
CA ASN A 331 -30.87 -15.07 3.72
C ASN A 331 -30.56 -16.26 4.63
N PRO A 332 -29.95 -17.37 4.10
CA PRO A 332 -29.71 -18.57 4.87
C PRO A 332 -28.70 -18.39 6.02
N ASN A 333 -27.93 -17.31 6.02
CA ASN A 333 -26.93 -17.02 7.04
C ASN A 333 -27.39 -15.93 8.03
N ASN A 334 -28.63 -15.52 8.02
CA ASN A 334 -29.21 -14.48 8.88
C ASN A 334 -28.38 -13.16 8.87
N LEU A 335 -27.84 -12.79 7.72
CA LEU A 335 -27.02 -11.58 7.56
C LEU A 335 -27.89 -10.33 7.69
N LEU A 336 -27.34 -9.28 8.28
CA LEU A 336 -27.99 -7.98 8.33
C LEU A 336 -28.02 -7.34 6.92
N PHE A 337 -26.97 -7.57 6.13
CA PHE A 337 -26.83 -7.05 4.76
C PHE A 337 -26.47 -8.16 3.77
N PRO A 338 -27.41 -9.06 3.42
CA PRO A 338 -27.15 -10.10 2.43
C PRO A 338 -27.00 -9.55 1.02
N SER A 339 -26.29 -10.26 0.17
CA SER A 339 -26.32 -10.04 -1.27
C SER A 339 -27.70 -10.44 -1.83
N THR A 340 -28.00 -10.08 -3.07
CA THR A 340 -29.23 -10.53 -3.77
C THR A 340 -29.34 -12.05 -3.90
N LYS A 341 -28.23 -12.79 -3.67
CA LYS A 341 -28.17 -14.25 -3.66
C LYS A 341 -28.21 -14.84 -2.25
N GLY A 342 -28.41 -14.04 -1.21
CA GLY A 342 -28.41 -14.47 0.20
C GLY A 342 -27.04 -14.79 0.78
N THR A 343 -25.95 -14.47 0.08
CA THR A 343 -24.59 -14.67 0.54
C THR A 343 -24.01 -13.39 1.12
N TYR A 344 -22.84 -13.51 1.76
CA TYR A 344 -22.09 -12.33 2.19
C TYR A 344 -21.76 -11.42 1.03
N LEU A 345 -21.89 -10.10 1.23
CA LEU A 345 -21.43 -9.10 0.29
C LEU A 345 -19.90 -9.12 0.22
N ASP A 346 -19.38 -9.21 -0.99
CA ASP A 346 -17.94 -9.10 -1.20
C ASP A 346 -17.47 -7.67 -0.96
N PRO A 347 -16.48 -7.42 -0.09
CA PRO A 347 -15.96 -6.07 0.22
C PRO A 347 -15.53 -5.30 -1.02
N LYS A 348 -14.96 -5.99 -2.01
CA LYS A 348 -14.54 -5.33 -3.25
C LYS A 348 -15.70 -4.91 -4.12
N SER A 349 -16.74 -5.74 -4.18
CA SER A 349 -17.98 -5.42 -4.89
C SER A 349 -18.70 -4.23 -4.25
N PHE A 350 -18.69 -4.15 -2.92
CA PHE A 350 -19.21 -3.00 -2.19
C PHE A 350 -18.43 -1.70 -2.49
N GLU A 351 -17.08 -1.74 -2.50
CA GLU A 351 -16.25 -0.61 -2.92
C GLU A 351 -16.54 -0.15 -4.36
N ILE A 352 -16.74 -1.10 -5.29
CA ILE A 352 -17.06 -0.79 -6.69
C ILE A 352 -18.41 -0.07 -6.78
N ARG A 353 -19.39 -0.51 -5.99
CA ARG A 353 -20.70 0.13 -5.93
C ARG A 353 -20.64 1.54 -5.36
N LEU A 354 -19.90 1.73 -4.25
CA LEU A 354 -19.66 3.07 -3.71
C LEU A 354 -19.00 4.01 -4.74
N LYS A 355 -18.05 3.51 -5.51
CA LYS A 355 -17.42 4.29 -6.60
C LYS A 355 -18.42 4.64 -7.70
N ALA A 356 -19.35 3.74 -8.02
CA ALA A 356 -20.39 4.00 -9.03
C ALA A 356 -21.35 5.08 -8.54
N VAL A 357 -21.84 5.01 -7.29
CA VAL A 357 -22.64 6.06 -6.66
C VAL A 357 -21.90 7.39 -6.67
N SER A 358 -20.66 7.40 -6.16
CA SER A 358 -19.80 8.59 -6.12
C SER A 358 -19.63 9.26 -7.50
N LYS A 359 -19.51 8.43 -8.56
CA LYS A 359 -19.38 8.95 -9.93
C LYS A 359 -20.69 9.62 -10.40
N ARG A 360 -21.86 9.07 -10.07
CA ARG A 360 -23.16 9.67 -10.45
C ARG A 360 -23.42 10.99 -9.73
N CYS A 361 -22.93 11.10 -8.49
CA CYS A 361 -23.00 12.36 -7.71
C CYS A 361 -21.91 13.36 -8.10
N GLU A 362 -20.98 13.02 -8.99
CA GLU A 362 -19.77 13.80 -9.30
C GLU A 362 -18.84 14.05 -8.09
N ILE A 363 -19.04 13.30 -7.00
CA ILE A 363 -18.23 13.37 -5.79
C ILE A 363 -17.01 12.46 -5.92
N LYS A 364 -15.79 13.01 -5.85
CA LYS A 364 -14.55 12.25 -6.05
C LYS A 364 -14.11 11.51 -4.79
N LYS A 365 -13.53 10.31 -4.98
CA LYS A 365 -12.80 9.53 -3.98
C LYS A 365 -13.63 9.02 -2.79
N VAL A 366 -14.93 8.75 -2.97
CA VAL A 366 -15.71 8.09 -1.92
C VAL A 366 -15.36 6.60 -1.88
N ASN A 367 -15.04 6.12 -0.70
CA ASN A 367 -14.80 4.71 -0.37
C ASN A 367 -15.18 4.49 1.12
N PRO A 368 -15.25 3.26 1.63
CA PRO A 368 -15.65 3.01 3.03
C PRO A 368 -14.82 3.80 4.05
N HIS A 369 -13.52 3.95 3.81
CA HIS A 369 -12.67 4.76 4.68
C HIS A 369 -13.03 6.25 4.65
N ALA A 370 -13.41 6.80 3.48
CA ALA A 370 -13.85 8.19 3.38
C ALA A 370 -15.17 8.43 4.14
N LEU A 371 -16.13 7.49 4.09
CA LEU A 371 -17.37 7.57 4.89
C LEU A 371 -17.04 7.57 6.39
N ARG A 372 -16.19 6.65 6.83
CA ARG A 372 -15.73 6.61 8.22
C ARG A 372 -14.99 7.87 8.64
N HIS A 373 -14.13 8.45 7.79
CA HIS A 373 -13.46 9.71 8.06
C HIS A 373 -14.44 10.87 8.13
N THR A 374 -15.45 10.89 7.26
CA THR A 374 -16.53 11.88 7.29
C THR A 374 -17.26 11.83 8.64
N LEU A 375 -17.70 10.66 9.08
CA LEU A 375 -18.31 10.49 10.39
C LEU A 375 -17.39 11.01 11.51
N ALA A 376 -16.14 10.55 11.53
CA ALA A 376 -15.20 10.95 12.58
C ALA A 376 -15.01 12.48 12.67
N THR A 377 -14.83 13.13 11.52
CA THR A 377 -14.68 14.59 11.44
C THR A 377 -15.94 15.31 11.88
N ARG A 378 -17.13 14.86 11.41
CA ARG A 378 -18.41 15.49 11.80
C ARG A 378 -18.70 15.33 13.30
N LEU A 379 -18.33 14.20 13.91
CA LEU A 379 -18.49 14.02 15.36
C LEU A 379 -17.55 14.97 16.13
N VAL A 380 -16.31 15.15 15.67
CA VAL A 380 -15.34 16.08 16.30
C VAL A 380 -15.79 17.52 16.12
N GLU A 381 -16.25 17.92 14.92
CA GLU A 381 -16.81 19.24 14.66
C GLU A 381 -18.09 19.51 15.49
N GLY A 382 -18.84 18.47 15.81
CA GLY A 382 -19.99 18.52 16.72
C GLY A 382 -19.60 18.45 18.20
N ASN A 383 -18.36 18.73 18.57
CA ASN A 383 -17.84 18.76 19.94
C ASN A 383 -18.00 17.44 20.72
N VAL A 384 -18.11 16.28 20.01
CA VAL A 384 -18.14 14.97 20.65
C VAL A 384 -16.75 14.64 21.22
N PRO A 385 -16.62 14.29 22.51
CA PRO A 385 -15.35 13.98 23.12
C PRO A 385 -14.57 12.88 22.36
N LEU A 386 -13.26 13.07 22.15
CA LEU A 386 -12.42 12.17 21.37
C LEU A 386 -12.43 10.71 21.84
N ASN A 387 -12.55 10.48 23.14
CA ASN A 387 -12.65 9.14 23.70
C ASN A 387 -13.95 8.45 23.28
N ILE A 388 -15.05 9.19 23.14
CA ILE A 388 -16.32 8.67 22.62
C ILE A 388 -16.18 8.36 21.14
N VAL A 389 -15.62 9.30 20.34
CA VAL A 389 -15.34 9.06 18.91
C VAL A 389 -14.42 7.86 18.72
N GLN A 390 -13.37 7.72 19.54
CA GLN A 390 -12.47 6.56 19.55
C GLN A 390 -13.24 5.25 19.81
N GLY A 391 -14.16 5.26 20.77
CA GLY A 391 -15.01 4.10 21.12
C GLY A 391 -15.91 3.70 19.98
N ILE A 392 -16.66 4.64 19.37
CA ILE A 392 -17.52 4.41 18.21
C ILE A 392 -16.73 3.77 17.05
N LEU A 393 -15.61 4.37 16.72
CA LEU A 393 -14.77 3.89 15.62
C LEU A 393 -13.99 2.61 15.96
N GLY A 394 -13.79 2.26 17.23
CA GLY A 394 -12.96 1.13 17.65
C GLY A 394 -11.49 1.32 17.28
N HIS A 395 -10.94 2.50 17.55
CA HIS A 395 -9.51 2.77 17.41
C HIS A 395 -8.76 2.28 18.63
N ALA A 396 -7.75 1.43 18.42
CA ALA A 396 -6.91 0.92 19.51
C ALA A 396 -6.06 2.01 20.21
N SER A 397 -5.78 3.12 19.50
CA SER A 397 -5.00 4.24 19.99
C SER A 397 -5.71 5.56 19.70
N ILE A 398 -5.70 6.46 20.69
CA ILE A 398 -6.25 7.82 20.58
C ILE A 398 -5.51 8.64 19.52
N GLU A 399 -4.22 8.36 19.30
CA GLU A 399 -3.42 9.00 18.24
C GLU A 399 -4.05 8.84 16.85
N THR A 400 -4.76 7.74 16.62
CA THR A 400 -5.49 7.53 15.37
C THR A 400 -6.69 8.48 15.26
N THR A 401 -7.30 8.86 16.39
CA THR A 401 -8.45 9.76 16.44
C THR A 401 -8.01 11.22 16.47
N ARG A 402 -6.85 11.55 17.05
CA ARG A 402 -6.27 12.90 17.04
C ARG A 402 -6.09 13.50 15.66
N LYS A 403 -5.95 12.69 14.62
CA LYS A 403 -5.85 13.15 13.23
C LYS A 403 -7.08 13.91 12.72
N TYR A 404 -8.19 13.84 13.44
CA TYR A 404 -9.42 14.56 13.13
C TYR A 404 -9.52 15.90 13.87
N LEU A 405 -8.61 16.18 14.82
CA LEU A 405 -8.46 17.50 15.42
C LEU A 405 -7.74 18.41 14.43
N HIS A 406 -8.48 19.11 13.63
CA HIS A 406 -7.99 20.31 12.97
C HIS A 406 -8.17 21.44 13.99
N GLY A 407 -7.11 22.24 14.22
CA GLY A 407 -7.19 23.37 15.13
C GLY A 407 -8.36 24.27 14.71
N ASN A 408 -9.44 24.25 15.47
CA ASN A 408 -10.58 25.12 15.26
C ASN A 408 -10.49 26.19 16.35
N GLU A 409 -10.03 27.40 15.96
CA GLU A 409 -9.92 28.56 16.85
C GLU A 409 -11.24 28.89 17.54
N GLU A 410 -12.38 28.53 16.94
CA GLU A 410 -13.71 28.74 17.47
C GLU A 410 -13.97 27.82 18.67
N ILE A 411 -13.60 26.52 18.54
CA ILE A 411 -13.66 25.56 19.65
C ILE A 411 -12.72 25.91 20.78
N GLU A 412 -11.50 26.38 20.46
CA GLU A 412 -10.55 26.84 21.47
C GLU A 412 -11.10 28.08 22.22
N ARG A 413 -11.71 28.98 21.47
CA ARG A 413 -12.32 30.21 22.05
C ARG A 413 -13.51 29.89 22.94
N GLU A 414 -14.37 28.94 22.51
CA GLU A 414 -15.51 28.47 23.30
C GLU A 414 -15.06 27.74 24.59
N ALA A 415 -14.04 26.86 24.48
CA ALA A 415 -13.46 26.17 25.64
C ALA A 415 -12.83 27.14 26.66
N ILE A 416 -12.13 28.15 26.16
CA ILE A 416 -11.57 29.22 27.04
C ILE A 416 -12.72 30.07 27.61
N GLY A 417 -13.76 30.35 26.82
CA GLY A 417 -14.97 31.04 27.25
C GLY A 417 -15.63 30.40 28.48
N THR A 418 -15.72 29.03 28.46
CA THR A 418 -16.28 28.29 29.60
C THR A 418 -15.50 28.54 30.91
N MET A 419 -14.16 28.69 30.85
CA MET A 419 -13.36 29.06 32.02
C MET A 419 -13.58 30.53 32.45
N THR A 420 -13.81 31.40 31.48
CA THR A 420 -14.10 32.81 31.72
C THR A 420 -15.43 32.97 32.43
N ASP A 421 -16.46 32.23 32.03
CA ASP A 421 -17.80 32.18 32.66
C ASP A 421 -17.72 31.62 34.09
N TYR A 422 -16.85 30.60 34.31
CA TYR A 422 -16.68 29.98 35.62
C TYR A 422 -16.00 30.89 36.64
N LEU A 423 -15.14 31.80 36.16
CA LEU A 423 -14.33 32.69 37.01
C LEU A 423 -14.89 34.11 37.16
N ASP A 424 -16.05 34.42 36.58
CA ASP A 424 -16.66 35.77 36.58
C ASP A 424 -15.63 36.87 36.20
N VAL A 425 -14.94 36.65 35.07
CA VAL A 425 -13.84 37.49 34.58
C VAL A 425 -14.28 38.94 34.38
N GLU A 426 -15.57 39.19 34.10
CA GLU A 426 -16.13 40.54 34.02
C GLU A 426 -15.96 41.32 35.31
N ARG A 427 -16.05 40.65 36.47
CA ARG A 427 -15.73 41.24 37.76
C ARG A 427 -14.26 41.61 37.93
N LEU A 428 -13.35 40.83 37.36
CA LEU A 428 -11.91 41.08 37.41
C LEU A 428 -11.50 42.25 36.51
N VAL A 429 -12.18 42.46 35.41
CA VAL A 429 -11.95 43.57 34.46
C VAL A 429 -12.49 44.89 35.03
N THR A 430 -13.58 44.84 35.82
CA THR A 430 -14.23 46.03 36.44
C THR A 430 -13.70 46.35 37.83
N ALA A 431 -12.83 45.52 38.42
CA ALA A 431 -12.22 45.80 39.71
C ALA A 431 -11.28 47.03 39.61
N PRO A 432 -11.36 47.99 40.57
CA PRO A 432 -10.46 49.16 40.57
C PRO A 432 -9.01 48.68 40.67
N GLN A 433 -8.17 49.21 39.78
CA GLN A 433 -6.73 48.97 39.85
C GLN A 433 -6.21 49.41 41.21
N LEU A 434 -5.68 48.50 42.00
CA LEU A 434 -4.94 48.84 43.22
C LEU A 434 -3.70 49.64 42.81
N ASN A 435 -3.79 50.94 42.91
CA ASN A 435 -2.64 51.84 42.78
C ASN A 435 -1.63 51.43 43.84
N GLY A 436 -0.50 50.80 43.40
CA GLY A 436 0.62 50.53 44.30
C GLY A 436 1.19 51.80 44.83
N THR A 437 1.21 51.92 46.16
CA THR A 437 2.01 52.85 46.91
C THR A 437 3.46 52.36 46.94
#